data_32d3ff9d13c51839596625d73f87e4a8
#
_entry.id   32d3ff9d13c51839596625d73f87e4a8
#
_cell.length_a   1.000
_cell.length_b   1.000
_cell.length_c   1.000
_cell.angle_alpha   90.00
_cell.angle_beta   90.00
_cell.angle_gamma   90.00
#
_symmetry.space_group_name_H-M   'P 1'
#
loop_
_entity.id
_entity.type
_entity.pdbx_description
1 polymer ?
#
loop_
_entity_poly.entity_id
_entity_poly.type
_entity_poly.pdbx_seq_one_letter_code
_entity_poly.pdbx_strand_id
1 'polypeptide(L)'
;HFYSQNKNSKPGDQDFISVMSLEDGNTITLDSQRAWHTPYGGNTVTLDEGESVIFKRSWTNSNHSLGTRIYSTNDKEMVVTSGSWGGRLKDNESSAQDIGIEQLVPVKALGKKYLISQSKTPNSTSGYRQGIVVVAVEEGSTSYTFNGGATQTLNKGGVRFHSIPGFNSTNTSSGPYAVI
;
A
#
# COMPACT_ATOMS: atom_id res chain seq x y z
N HIS A 1 -3.03 -5.31 12.97
CA HIS A 1 -3.00 -5.67 11.55
C HIS A 1 -2.57 -4.46 10.69
N PHE A 2 -2.18 -4.75 9.45
CA PHE A 2 -1.62 -3.82 8.50
C PHE A 2 -2.27 -4.04 7.13
N TYR A 3 -2.13 -3.08 6.23
CA TYR A 3 -2.60 -3.21 4.85
C TYR A 3 -1.51 -2.78 3.86
N SER A 4 -1.25 -3.61 2.86
CA SER A 4 -0.28 -3.30 1.83
C SER A 4 -0.78 -2.22 0.88
N GLN A 5 0.13 -1.33 0.48
CA GLN A 5 -0.13 -0.18 -0.39
C GLN A 5 0.60 -0.26 -1.73
N ASN A 6 1.35 -1.31 -1.98
CA ASN A 6 2.15 -1.42 -3.20
C ASN A 6 1.37 -1.94 -4.39
N LYS A 7 1.59 -1.34 -5.52
CA LYS A 7 1.09 -1.78 -6.82
C LYS A 7 2.27 -2.02 -7.77
N ASN A 8 2.30 -3.20 -8.33
CA ASN A 8 3.26 -3.58 -9.35
C ASN A 8 2.66 -3.48 -10.75
N SER A 9 3.44 -3.10 -11.77
CA SER A 9 2.92 -2.76 -13.09
C SER A 9 3.59 -3.45 -14.28
N LYS A 10 4.62 -4.28 -14.06
CA LYS A 10 5.31 -4.96 -15.18
C LYS A 10 5.54 -6.45 -14.94
N PRO A 11 5.62 -7.24 -16.06
CA PRO A 11 6.08 -8.63 -15.99
C PRO A 11 7.48 -8.73 -15.37
N GLY A 12 7.64 -9.67 -14.46
CA GLY A 12 8.92 -9.90 -13.76
C GLY A 12 9.12 -9.11 -12.49
N ASP A 13 8.36 -8.05 -12.28
CA ASP A 13 8.37 -7.32 -11.01
C ASP A 13 7.64 -8.13 -9.94
N GLN A 14 8.11 -8.09 -8.73
CA GLN A 14 7.53 -8.82 -7.61
C GLN A 14 7.16 -7.85 -6.51
N ASP A 15 5.89 -7.86 -6.14
CA ASP A 15 5.48 -7.31 -4.86
C ASP A 15 5.90 -8.27 -3.75
N PHE A 16 6.31 -7.72 -2.64
CA PHE A 16 6.62 -8.49 -1.45
C PHE A 16 6.05 -7.85 -0.19
N ILE A 17 5.80 -8.69 0.78
CA ILE A 17 5.50 -8.30 2.15
C ILE A 17 6.49 -9.07 3.02
N SER A 18 7.30 -8.34 3.78
CA SER A 18 8.20 -8.90 4.77
C SER A 18 7.58 -8.70 6.16
N VAL A 19 7.58 -9.75 6.94
CA VAL A 19 7.10 -9.72 8.32
C VAL A 19 8.16 -10.30 9.23
N MET A 20 8.44 -9.60 10.33
CA MET A 20 9.29 -10.08 11.42
C MET A 20 8.47 -10.17 12.69
N SER A 21 8.52 -11.30 13.38
CA SER A 21 7.88 -11.45 14.68
C SER A 21 8.72 -10.81 15.79
N LEU A 22 8.03 -10.19 16.75
CA LEU A 22 8.64 -9.65 17.97
C LEU A 22 8.38 -10.55 19.19
N GLU A 23 7.72 -11.68 18.97
CA GLU A 23 7.36 -12.63 20.03
C GLU A 23 7.36 -14.06 19.49
N ASP A 24 7.67 -15.04 20.35
CA ASP A 24 7.68 -16.47 20.00
C ASP A 24 6.28 -16.99 19.61
N GLY A 25 6.23 -17.91 18.64
CA GLY A 25 5.00 -18.59 18.22
C GLY A 25 3.94 -17.66 17.64
N ASN A 26 4.31 -16.59 16.97
CA ASN A 26 3.42 -15.67 16.32
C ASN A 26 2.87 -16.26 15.02
N THR A 27 1.57 -16.47 14.94
CA THR A 27 0.92 -16.99 13.73
C THR A 27 0.40 -15.84 12.87
N ILE A 28 1.09 -15.60 11.77
CA ILE A 28 0.88 -14.49 10.84
C ILE A 28 0.09 -14.97 9.64
N THR A 29 -0.95 -14.23 9.27
CA THR A 29 -1.81 -14.54 8.11
C THR A 29 -1.93 -13.34 7.20
N LEU A 30 -1.86 -13.59 5.89
CA LEU A 30 -2.21 -12.64 4.83
C LEU A 30 -3.64 -12.95 4.36
N ASP A 31 -4.56 -12.04 4.63
CA ASP A 31 -5.92 -12.07 4.10
C ASP A 31 -5.92 -11.35 2.74
N SER A 32 -5.87 -12.15 1.71
CA SER A 32 -5.87 -11.70 0.33
C SER A 32 -6.71 -12.67 -0.49
N GLN A 33 -7.51 -12.15 -1.41
CA GLN A 33 -8.25 -12.98 -2.37
C GLN A 33 -7.33 -13.76 -3.34
N ARG A 34 -6.02 -13.66 -3.16
CA ARG A 34 -5.03 -14.14 -4.12
C ARG A 34 -3.88 -14.85 -3.40
N ALA A 35 -3.34 -15.89 -4.05
CA ALA A 35 -2.26 -16.67 -3.50
C ALA A 35 -0.94 -15.88 -3.41
N TRP A 36 -0.26 -16.06 -2.31
CA TRP A 36 1.10 -15.60 -2.07
C TRP A 36 2.06 -16.79 -2.07
N HIS A 37 3.29 -16.54 -2.50
CA HIS A 37 4.34 -17.55 -2.45
C HIS A 37 5.22 -17.27 -1.23
N THR A 38 5.36 -18.29 -0.41
CA THR A 38 6.28 -18.30 0.73
C THR A 38 7.19 -19.50 0.64
N PRO A 39 8.33 -19.53 1.33
CA PRO A 39 9.13 -20.73 1.46
C PRO A 39 8.38 -21.90 2.11
N TYR A 40 7.33 -21.60 2.88
CA TYR A 40 6.53 -22.57 3.63
C TYR A 40 5.22 -22.97 2.94
N GLY A 41 4.88 -22.30 1.82
CA GLY A 41 3.61 -22.48 1.12
C GLY A 41 2.42 -21.77 1.81
N GLY A 42 1.51 -21.23 1.02
CA GLY A 42 0.28 -20.62 1.52
C GLY A 42 0.44 -19.21 2.11
N ASN A 43 -0.63 -18.76 2.78
CA ASN A 43 -0.77 -17.39 3.29
C ASN A 43 -0.58 -17.27 4.80
N THR A 44 -0.23 -18.36 5.48
CA THR A 44 -0.07 -18.39 6.95
C THR A 44 1.27 -19.02 7.31
N VAL A 45 1.92 -18.44 8.31
CA VAL A 45 3.20 -18.92 8.86
C VAL A 45 3.26 -18.64 10.36
N THR A 46 3.93 -19.51 11.10
CA THR A 46 4.26 -19.25 12.50
C THR A 46 5.74 -18.93 12.61
N LEU A 47 6.06 -17.86 13.32
CA LEU A 47 7.42 -17.35 13.54
C LEU A 47 7.68 -17.19 15.03
N ASP A 48 8.92 -17.43 15.44
CA ASP A 48 9.42 -17.08 16.75
C ASP A 48 10.03 -15.67 16.78
N GLU A 49 10.36 -15.14 17.94
CA GLU A 49 10.95 -13.82 18.12
C GLU A 49 12.20 -13.64 17.26
N GLY A 50 12.26 -12.55 16.50
CA GLY A 50 13.35 -12.23 15.58
C GLY A 50 13.31 -12.97 14.25
N GLU A 51 12.49 -14.00 14.10
CA GLU A 51 12.31 -14.66 12.81
C GLU A 51 11.54 -13.80 11.83
N SER A 52 11.85 -13.95 10.56
CA SER A 52 11.20 -13.20 9.49
C SER A 52 10.83 -14.07 8.30
N VAL A 53 9.77 -13.66 7.59
CA VAL A 53 9.32 -14.28 6.36
C VAL A 53 9.10 -13.22 5.28
N ILE A 54 9.38 -13.58 4.03
CA ILE A 54 9.02 -12.76 2.86
C ILE A 54 7.96 -13.51 2.06
N PHE A 55 6.77 -12.94 2.04
CA PHE A 55 5.71 -13.34 1.12
C PHE A 55 5.95 -12.64 -0.21
N LYS A 56 6.13 -13.41 -1.26
CA LYS A 56 6.36 -12.90 -2.62
C LYS A 56 5.15 -13.14 -3.48
N ARG A 57 4.99 -12.30 -4.47
CA ARG A 57 3.95 -12.46 -5.45
C ARG A 57 4.52 -12.37 -6.85
N SER A 58 4.26 -13.39 -7.66
CA SER A 58 4.57 -13.36 -9.07
C SER A 58 3.59 -12.46 -9.81
N TRP A 59 4.11 -11.69 -10.74
CA TRP A 59 3.34 -10.82 -11.57
C TRP A 59 2.35 -11.58 -12.47
N THR A 60 1.11 -11.17 -12.43
CA THR A 60 0.12 -11.36 -13.49
C THR A 60 -0.66 -10.06 -13.61
N ASN A 61 -1.14 -9.72 -14.80
CA ASN A 61 -1.73 -8.43 -15.21
C ASN A 61 -2.74 -7.74 -14.25
N SER A 62 -3.19 -8.42 -13.23
CA SER A 62 -4.18 -7.91 -12.28
C SER A 62 -3.78 -8.11 -10.82
N ASN A 63 -2.53 -8.49 -10.57
CA ASN A 63 -2.08 -8.93 -9.26
C ASN A 63 -1.18 -7.88 -8.62
N HIS A 64 -1.72 -7.07 -7.75
CA HIS A 64 -0.98 -6.17 -6.87
C HIS A 64 -1.26 -6.50 -5.40
N SER A 65 -0.35 -6.13 -4.51
CA SER A 65 -0.48 -6.35 -3.07
C SER A 65 -1.46 -5.41 -2.38
N LEU A 66 -1.98 -4.43 -3.10
CA LEU A 66 -2.88 -3.40 -2.58
C LEU A 66 -4.09 -3.99 -1.86
N GLY A 67 -4.34 -3.50 -0.67
CA GLY A 67 -5.47 -3.93 0.15
C GLY A 67 -5.30 -5.28 0.83
N THR A 68 -4.16 -5.98 0.64
CA THR A 68 -3.86 -7.19 1.42
C THR A 68 -3.74 -6.84 2.90
N ARG A 69 -4.53 -7.51 3.72
CA ARG A 69 -4.45 -7.40 5.18
C ARG A 69 -3.42 -8.38 5.71
N ILE A 70 -2.57 -7.92 6.62
CA ILE A 70 -1.58 -8.72 7.32
C ILE A 70 -1.92 -8.64 8.82
N TYR A 71 -2.06 -9.78 9.48
CA TYR A 71 -2.41 -9.81 10.89
C TYR A 71 -1.86 -11.04 11.61
N SER A 72 -1.63 -10.90 12.90
CA SER A 72 -1.40 -12.01 13.82
C SER A 72 -2.75 -12.60 14.23
N THR A 73 -2.89 -13.92 14.19
CA THR A 73 -4.13 -14.61 14.64
C THR A 73 -4.19 -14.78 16.15
N ASN A 74 -3.07 -14.56 16.85
CA ASN A 74 -2.93 -14.66 18.28
C ASN A 74 -2.49 -13.35 18.95
N ASP A 75 -2.73 -12.21 18.27
CA ASP A 75 -2.53 -10.82 18.72
C ASP A 75 -1.09 -10.47 19.17
N LYS A 76 -0.08 -11.22 18.70
CA LYS A 76 1.32 -10.95 18.97
C LYS A 76 1.89 -9.84 18.12
N GLU A 77 2.92 -9.18 18.62
CA GLU A 77 3.52 -8.03 17.94
C GLU A 77 4.40 -8.44 16.76
N MET A 78 4.39 -7.59 15.72
CA MET A 78 5.18 -7.79 14.51
C MET A 78 5.52 -6.47 13.83
N VAL A 79 6.60 -6.48 13.06
CA VAL A 79 6.96 -5.42 12.13
C VAL A 79 6.64 -5.88 10.71
N VAL A 80 6.01 -5.02 9.93
CA VAL A 80 5.62 -5.32 8.56
C VAL A 80 6.20 -4.29 7.60
N THR A 81 6.87 -4.78 6.57
CA THR A 81 7.39 -3.97 5.47
C THR A 81 6.75 -4.44 4.18
N SER A 82 6.29 -3.51 3.37
CA SER A 82 5.76 -3.80 2.04
C SER A 82 6.63 -3.15 0.98
N GLY A 83 6.84 -3.83 -0.13
CA GLY A 83 7.69 -3.32 -1.19
C GLY A 83 7.37 -3.90 -2.56
N SER A 84 7.98 -3.27 -3.56
CA SER A 84 7.97 -3.73 -4.94
C SER A 84 9.33 -3.46 -5.58
N TRP A 85 9.85 -4.43 -6.35
CA TRP A 85 11.12 -4.30 -7.05
C TRP A 85 11.04 -3.36 -8.26
N GLY A 86 9.85 -3.05 -8.72
CA GLY A 86 9.61 -2.18 -9.87
C GLY A 86 8.26 -1.47 -9.76
N GLY A 87 8.01 -0.85 -8.61
CA GLY A 87 6.77 -0.16 -8.34
C GLY A 87 6.51 1.04 -9.25
N ARG A 88 5.24 1.22 -9.63
CA ARG A 88 4.75 2.42 -10.31
C ARG A 88 3.50 2.92 -9.64
N LEU A 89 3.39 4.21 -9.48
CA LEU A 89 2.18 4.86 -9.01
C LEU A 89 1.12 5.03 -10.10
N LYS A 90 1.48 4.80 -11.38
CA LYS A 90 0.58 5.04 -12.52
C LYS A 90 0.74 4.01 -13.64
N ASP A 91 -0.38 3.61 -14.22
CA ASP A 91 -0.47 2.52 -15.21
C ASP A 91 0.18 2.82 -16.59
N ASN A 92 0.48 4.07 -16.91
CA ASN A 92 0.85 4.49 -18.28
C ASN A 92 2.24 5.13 -18.41
N GLU A 93 3.12 5.04 -17.41
CA GLU A 93 4.46 5.59 -17.54
C GLU A 93 5.46 4.51 -17.94
N SER A 94 6.05 4.69 -19.13
CA SER A 94 6.81 3.65 -19.82
C SER A 94 8.24 3.44 -19.34
N SER A 95 8.80 4.31 -18.47
CA SER A 95 10.26 4.32 -18.32
C SER A 95 10.82 4.44 -16.90
N ALA A 96 10.07 4.87 -15.89
CA ALA A 96 10.62 5.01 -14.55
C ALA A 96 10.04 3.95 -13.62
N GLN A 97 10.83 2.95 -13.32
CA GLN A 97 10.58 1.99 -12.24
C GLN A 97 11.52 2.32 -11.11
N ASP A 98 10.99 2.30 -9.89
CA ASP A 98 11.80 2.48 -8.70
C ASP A 98 11.47 1.38 -7.67
N ILE A 99 12.46 1.04 -6.88
CA ILE A 99 12.24 0.15 -5.74
C ILE A 99 11.50 0.96 -4.67
N GLY A 100 10.27 0.56 -4.39
CA GLY A 100 9.52 1.09 -3.26
C GLY A 100 9.59 0.12 -2.10
N ILE A 101 10.09 0.56 -0.95
CA ILE A 101 10.06 -0.22 0.30
C ILE A 101 9.58 0.72 1.40
N GLU A 102 8.57 0.30 2.14
CA GLU A 102 8.00 1.09 3.21
C GLU A 102 7.59 0.21 4.38
N GLN A 103 7.94 0.65 5.60
CA GLN A 103 7.41 0.05 6.81
C GLN A 103 5.97 0.49 7.00
N LEU A 104 5.08 -0.48 7.15
CA LEU A 104 3.65 -0.20 7.30
C LEU A 104 3.33 0.27 8.71
N VAL A 105 2.38 1.19 8.78
CA VAL A 105 1.81 1.66 10.05
C VAL A 105 0.68 0.71 10.46
N PRO A 106 0.63 0.24 11.72
CA PRO A 106 -0.46 -0.60 12.19
C PRO A 106 -1.78 0.17 12.20
N VAL A 107 -2.88 -0.53 11.88
CA VAL A 107 -4.22 0.09 11.79
C VAL A 107 -4.61 0.84 13.07
N LYS A 108 -4.23 0.33 14.24
CA LYS A 108 -4.49 1.00 15.53
C LYS A 108 -3.87 2.40 15.66
N ALA A 109 -2.84 2.71 14.84
CA ALA A 109 -2.15 4.00 14.83
C ALA A 109 -2.60 4.93 13.70
N LEU A 110 -3.56 4.52 12.88
CA LEU A 110 -4.07 5.36 11.80
C LEU A 110 -4.96 6.48 12.34
N GLY A 111 -4.81 7.65 11.72
CA GLY A 111 -5.68 8.79 11.96
C GLY A 111 -6.94 8.77 11.08
N LYS A 112 -7.84 9.71 11.34
CA LYS A 112 -9.04 9.93 10.51
C LYS A 112 -8.89 11.09 9.54
N LYS A 113 -7.86 11.92 9.73
CA LYS A 113 -7.57 13.10 8.89
C LYS A 113 -6.12 13.07 8.48
N TYR A 114 -5.89 13.24 7.20
CA TYR A 114 -4.54 13.26 6.62
C TYR A 114 -4.33 14.53 5.84
N LEU A 115 -3.21 15.18 6.10
CA LEU A 115 -2.76 16.33 5.33
C LEU A 115 -1.61 15.87 4.43
N ILE A 116 -1.77 16.05 3.13
CA ILE A 116 -0.79 15.61 2.15
C ILE A 116 -0.25 16.84 1.44
N SER A 117 1.06 17.03 1.55
CA SER A 117 1.74 18.11 0.85
C SER A 117 2.04 17.68 -0.59
N GLN A 118 1.79 18.57 -1.51
CA GLN A 118 2.24 18.37 -2.89
C GLN A 118 3.75 18.63 -2.97
N SER A 119 4.52 17.69 -3.49
CA SER A 119 5.93 17.95 -3.78
C SER A 119 6.07 18.75 -5.07
N LYS A 120 7.02 19.67 -5.08
CA LYS A 120 7.38 20.39 -6.30
C LYS A 120 8.18 19.44 -7.19
N THR A 121 7.56 18.95 -8.25
CA THR A 121 8.31 18.21 -9.28
C THR A 121 9.08 19.22 -10.12
N PRO A 122 10.41 19.04 -10.31
CA PRO A 122 11.18 19.91 -11.19
C PRO A 122 10.66 19.77 -12.63
N ASN A 123 10.31 20.89 -13.22
CA ASN A 123 10.13 21.15 -14.67
C ASN A 123 10.01 19.93 -15.58
N SER A 124 8.98 19.12 -15.47
CA SER A 124 8.70 18.18 -16.52
C SER A 124 7.46 18.63 -17.29
N THR A 125 7.65 18.91 -18.55
CA THR A 125 6.57 19.06 -19.55
C THR A 125 5.76 17.77 -19.71
N SER A 126 6.20 16.68 -19.17
CA SER A 126 5.54 15.38 -19.15
C SER A 126 4.93 15.09 -17.77
N GLY A 127 3.97 15.90 -17.37
CA GLY A 127 2.96 15.71 -16.34
C GLY A 127 3.16 14.58 -15.31
N TYR A 128 4.26 14.58 -14.56
CA TYR A 128 4.38 13.67 -13.39
C TYR A 128 3.25 14.00 -12.43
N ARG A 129 2.42 13.00 -12.17
CA ARG A 129 1.30 13.12 -11.25
C ARG A 129 1.66 12.38 -9.98
N GLN A 130 1.51 13.04 -8.85
CA GLN A 130 1.52 12.35 -7.58
C GLN A 130 0.23 11.57 -7.43
N GLY A 131 0.32 10.36 -6.91
CA GLY A 131 -0.83 9.53 -6.63
C GLY A 131 -0.98 9.33 -5.13
N ILE A 132 -2.23 9.26 -4.68
CA ILE A 132 -2.60 8.85 -3.33
C ILE A 132 -3.40 7.57 -3.45
N VAL A 133 -3.06 6.61 -2.60
CA VAL A 133 -3.82 5.38 -2.46
C VAL A 133 -4.60 5.45 -1.15
N VAL A 134 -5.91 5.31 -1.23
CA VAL A 134 -6.78 5.16 -0.08
C VAL A 134 -7.17 3.70 0.04
N VAL A 135 -6.96 3.11 1.22
CA VAL A 135 -7.34 1.73 1.53
C VAL A 135 -8.29 1.74 2.71
N ALA A 136 -9.47 1.13 2.54
CA ALA A 136 -10.42 0.97 3.64
C ALA A 136 -10.00 -0.19 4.56
N VAL A 137 -9.84 0.08 5.84
CA VAL A 137 -9.28 -0.88 6.82
C VAL A 137 -10.30 -1.37 7.84
N GLU A 138 -11.44 -0.69 7.97
CA GLU A 138 -12.51 -1.03 8.92
C GLU A 138 -13.45 -2.10 8.37
N GLU A 139 -14.07 -2.84 9.26
CA GLU A 139 -15.12 -3.80 8.89
C GLU A 139 -16.33 -3.05 8.26
N GLY A 140 -16.94 -3.67 7.26
CA GLY A 140 -18.05 -3.06 6.52
C GLY A 140 -17.56 -2.02 5.50
N SER A 141 -18.18 -0.86 5.50
CA SER A 141 -17.86 0.22 4.55
C SER A 141 -17.33 1.47 5.26
N THR A 142 -16.28 2.03 4.69
CA THR A 142 -15.66 3.30 5.13
C THR A 142 -16.02 4.40 4.14
N SER A 143 -16.60 5.49 4.65
CA SER A 143 -16.86 6.70 3.87
C SER A 143 -15.74 7.71 4.09
N TYR A 144 -15.30 8.35 3.03
CA TYR A 144 -14.27 9.39 3.09
C TYR A 144 -14.50 10.47 2.03
N THR A 145 -13.89 11.63 2.23
CA THR A 145 -13.83 12.70 1.24
C THR A 145 -12.37 12.97 0.85
N PHE A 146 -12.15 13.34 -0.38
CA PHE A 146 -10.84 13.75 -0.87
C PHE A 146 -10.90 15.19 -1.35
N ASN A 147 -10.08 16.06 -0.77
CA ASN A 147 -9.96 17.48 -1.11
C ASN A 147 -11.32 18.22 -1.14
N GLY A 148 -12.17 17.97 -0.15
CA GLY A 148 -13.50 18.58 -0.07
C GLY A 148 -14.51 18.16 -1.15
N GLY A 149 -14.17 17.15 -1.94
CA GLY A 149 -15.05 16.60 -2.97
C GLY A 149 -16.19 15.75 -2.42
N ALA A 150 -16.91 15.08 -3.31
CA ALA A 150 -18.02 14.20 -2.94
C ALA A 150 -17.54 13.05 -2.04
N THR A 151 -18.39 12.67 -1.09
CA THR A 151 -18.17 11.49 -0.25
C THR A 151 -18.08 10.24 -1.11
N GLN A 152 -17.06 9.44 -0.85
CA GLN A 152 -16.82 8.16 -1.50
C GLN A 152 -16.87 7.05 -0.45
N THR A 153 -17.24 5.86 -0.86
CA THR A 153 -17.35 4.71 0.03
C THR A 153 -16.54 3.54 -0.51
N LEU A 154 -15.81 2.89 0.37
CA LEU A 154 -15.04 1.67 0.09
C LEU A 154 -15.40 0.61 1.11
N ASN A 155 -15.56 -0.62 0.66
CA ASN A 155 -15.65 -1.77 1.56
C ASN A 155 -14.25 -2.13 2.09
N LYS A 156 -14.18 -2.84 3.19
CA LYS A 156 -12.93 -3.35 3.79
C LYS A 156 -12.00 -3.96 2.72
N GLY A 157 -10.73 -3.58 2.73
CA GLY A 157 -9.74 -3.95 1.74
C GLY A 157 -9.93 -3.27 0.37
N GLY A 158 -10.99 -2.50 0.19
CA GLY A 158 -11.20 -1.70 -1.01
C GLY A 158 -10.16 -0.60 -1.15
N VAL A 159 -9.77 -0.35 -2.40
CA VAL A 159 -8.68 0.57 -2.74
C VAL A 159 -9.15 1.58 -3.77
N ARG A 160 -8.75 2.83 -3.60
CA ARG A 160 -8.96 3.88 -4.61
C ARG A 160 -7.73 4.73 -4.80
N PHE A 161 -7.45 5.04 -6.05
CA PHE A 161 -6.41 5.97 -6.46
C PHE A 161 -6.98 7.37 -6.66
N HIS A 162 -6.28 8.35 -6.12
CA HIS A 162 -6.49 9.75 -6.42
C HIS A 162 -5.22 10.33 -7.05
N SER A 163 -5.38 10.94 -8.21
CA SER A 163 -4.30 11.66 -8.87
C SER A 163 -4.27 13.10 -8.36
N ILE A 164 -3.14 13.51 -7.84
CA ILE A 164 -2.89 14.93 -7.55
C ILE A 164 -2.31 15.54 -8.82
N PRO A 165 -2.93 16.57 -9.41
CA PRO A 165 -2.37 17.26 -10.56
C PRO A 165 -0.97 17.76 -10.21
N GLY A 166 0.00 17.49 -11.07
CA GLY A 166 1.35 18.00 -10.91
C GLY A 166 1.33 19.53 -10.89
N PHE A 167 2.21 20.14 -10.10
CA PHE A 167 2.44 21.58 -10.13
C PHE A 167 3.10 21.93 -11.47
N ASN A 168 2.37 22.51 -12.39
CA ASN A 168 2.98 23.23 -13.50
C ASN A 168 3.04 24.71 -13.14
N SER A 169 4.01 25.43 -13.69
CA SER A 169 4.27 26.84 -13.40
C SER A 169 3.09 27.80 -13.69
N THR A 170 2.01 27.29 -14.25
CA THR A 170 0.79 28.03 -14.58
C THR A 170 -0.36 27.76 -13.62
N ASN A 171 -0.27 26.75 -12.77
CA ASN A 171 -1.29 26.43 -11.76
C ASN A 171 -0.84 26.89 -10.37
N THR A 172 -1.24 28.09 -9.99
CA THR A 172 -0.92 28.71 -8.68
C THR A 172 -1.78 28.19 -7.52
N SER A 173 -2.68 27.25 -7.75
CA SER A 173 -3.54 26.67 -6.71
C SER A 173 -2.89 25.45 -6.05
N SER A 174 -1.76 25.65 -5.40
CA SER A 174 -1.11 24.65 -4.57
C SER A 174 -1.52 24.84 -3.11
N GLY A 175 -2.68 24.30 -2.76
CA GLY A 175 -3.07 24.15 -1.37
C GLY A 175 -2.75 22.74 -0.87
N PRO A 176 -2.64 22.55 0.43
CA PRO A 176 -2.57 21.20 1.01
C PRO A 176 -3.84 20.42 0.67
N TYR A 177 -3.67 19.15 0.29
CA TYR A 177 -4.80 18.25 0.08
C TYR A 177 -5.08 17.51 1.38
N ALA A 178 -6.34 17.45 1.79
CA ALA A 178 -6.77 16.69 2.95
C ALA A 178 -7.59 15.47 2.49
N VAL A 179 -7.26 14.31 3.03
CA VAL A 179 -8.08 13.09 2.96
C VAL A 179 -8.69 12.88 4.35
N ILE A 180 -9.99 12.76 4.43
CA ILE A 180 -10.71 12.54 5.69
C ILE A 180 -11.46 11.23 5.58
#